data_8eeac6e15b52b0dfbbbf2332e6fe8f89
#
_entry.id   8eeac6e15b52b0dfbbbf2332e6fe8f89
#
_cell.length_a   1.000
_cell.length_b   1.000
_cell.length_c   1.000
_cell.angle_alpha   90.00
_cell.angle_beta   90.00
_cell.angle_gamma   90.00
#
_symmetry.space_group_name_H-M   'P 1'
#
loop_
_entity.id
_entity.type
_entity.pdbx_description
1 polymer ?
#
loop_
_entity_poly.entity_id
_entity_poly.type
_entity_poly.pdbx_seq_one_letter_code
_entity_poly.pdbx_strand_id
1 'polypeptide(L)'
;MEKQEIKQEKMSADVLIIGGGIAGLTAAISVKEENPDISVLVVEKQTSGYSGKANKGGGVLQYFDLEKTTPEMFNEYHANAVGGYLANQNLLKKYVAMNNELLDKMESWGVNIPKKRIPTGPMTYMIGVDLDLTLKMRATATKLGVKFIDKTTISDLLTRDGQIAGAVGYSIIDGTFYVFEGKSVILCTGSQNYRVAPMWSNGRGDGIAAAYRAGAQMRNPEFGNFAQLYRVHSNRECVFGENVMYDAYGENITNNFPRF
;
A
#
# COMPACT_ATOMS: atom_id res chain seq x y z
N MET A 1 -15.74 -21.78 -33.62
CA MET A 1 -15.48 -21.37 -32.23
C MET A 1 -16.81 -20.94 -31.68
N GLU A 2 -17.39 -21.69 -30.75
CA GLU A 2 -18.57 -21.26 -30.02
C GLU A 2 -18.21 -20.01 -29.23
N LYS A 3 -19.06 -18.99 -29.30
CA LYS A 3 -18.91 -17.80 -28.47
C LYS A 3 -19.22 -18.21 -27.04
N GLN A 4 -18.20 -18.30 -26.22
CA GLN A 4 -18.36 -18.50 -24.79
C GLN A 4 -19.01 -17.24 -24.20
N GLU A 5 -20.18 -17.38 -23.60
CA GLU A 5 -20.87 -16.28 -22.97
C GLU A 5 -20.12 -15.87 -21.71
N ILE A 6 -19.74 -14.59 -21.60
CA ILE A 6 -19.02 -14.09 -20.45
C ILE A 6 -20.01 -13.91 -19.29
N LYS A 7 -19.82 -14.66 -18.21
CA LYS A 7 -20.59 -14.46 -16.99
C LYS A 7 -20.40 -13.05 -16.46
N GLN A 8 -21.50 -12.37 -16.14
CA GLN A 8 -21.48 -11.01 -15.60
C GLN A 8 -22.16 -10.99 -14.23
N GLU A 9 -21.57 -10.26 -13.29
CA GLU A 9 -22.12 -10.03 -11.96
C GLU A 9 -22.08 -8.55 -11.61
N LYS A 10 -23.12 -8.06 -10.96
CA LYS A 10 -23.23 -6.69 -10.46
C LYS A 10 -23.32 -6.70 -8.94
N MET A 11 -22.49 -5.89 -8.31
CA MET A 11 -22.45 -5.72 -6.86
C MET A 11 -22.49 -4.25 -6.48
N SER A 12 -23.03 -3.92 -5.32
CA SER A 12 -23.07 -2.55 -4.81
C SER A 12 -22.71 -2.48 -3.34
N ALA A 13 -22.11 -1.36 -2.94
CA ALA A 13 -21.84 -1.01 -1.55
C ALA A 13 -21.86 0.52 -1.40
N ASP A 14 -22.02 1.00 -0.17
CA ASP A 14 -21.88 2.43 0.10
C ASP A 14 -20.41 2.86 -0.10
N VAL A 15 -19.48 2.06 0.39
CA VAL A 15 -18.02 2.28 0.20
C VAL A 15 -17.40 1.08 -0.50
N LEU A 16 -16.86 1.32 -1.69
CA LEU A 16 -16.07 0.38 -2.46
C LEU A 16 -14.58 0.65 -2.22
N ILE A 17 -13.84 -0.33 -1.73
CA ILE A 17 -12.40 -0.23 -1.50
C ILE A 17 -11.68 -1.15 -2.47
N ILE A 18 -10.75 -0.61 -3.24
CA ILE A 18 -9.98 -1.34 -4.24
C ILE A 18 -8.57 -1.58 -3.69
N GLY A 19 -8.28 -2.83 -3.36
CA GLY A 19 -7.04 -3.28 -2.73
C GLY A 19 -7.23 -3.64 -1.26
N GLY A 20 -6.98 -4.93 -0.92
CA GLY A 20 -7.13 -5.52 0.42
C GLY A 20 -5.82 -5.58 1.21
N GLY A 21 -4.86 -4.68 0.96
CA GLY A 21 -3.64 -4.50 1.74
C GLY A 21 -3.87 -3.70 3.02
N ILE A 22 -2.78 -3.29 3.70
CA ILE A 22 -2.86 -2.54 4.96
C ILE A 22 -3.73 -1.28 4.84
N ALA A 23 -3.58 -0.49 3.78
CA ALA A 23 -4.35 0.74 3.60
C ALA A 23 -5.85 0.47 3.41
N GLY A 24 -6.22 -0.55 2.60
CA GLY A 24 -7.61 -0.90 2.37
C GLY A 24 -8.28 -1.49 3.61
N LEU A 25 -7.56 -2.30 4.37
CA LEU A 25 -8.07 -2.84 5.63
C LEU A 25 -8.23 -1.74 6.69
N THR A 26 -7.26 -0.82 6.80
CA THR A 26 -7.39 0.36 7.66
C THR A 26 -8.64 1.17 7.30
N ALA A 27 -8.81 1.49 6.01
CA ALA A 27 -9.98 2.23 5.54
C ALA A 27 -11.29 1.49 5.85
N ALA A 28 -11.33 0.17 5.58
CA ALA A 28 -12.53 -0.64 5.80
C ALA A 28 -12.92 -0.69 7.28
N ILE A 29 -11.96 -0.90 8.18
CA ILE A 29 -12.22 -0.94 9.62
C ILE A 29 -12.66 0.45 10.10
N SER A 30 -11.93 1.51 9.73
CA SER A 30 -12.25 2.88 10.15
C SER A 30 -13.66 3.30 9.73
N VAL A 31 -14.09 2.97 8.50
CA VAL A 31 -15.46 3.24 8.03
C VAL A 31 -16.48 2.54 8.92
N LYS A 32 -16.24 1.27 9.27
CA LYS A 32 -17.15 0.48 10.11
C LYS A 32 -17.15 0.90 11.57
N GLU A 33 -16.04 1.43 12.09
CA GLU A 33 -15.95 2.00 13.44
C GLU A 33 -16.74 3.32 13.54
N GLU A 34 -16.65 4.17 12.51
CA GLU A 34 -17.38 5.44 12.46
C GLU A 34 -18.89 5.24 12.24
N ASN A 35 -19.26 4.31 11.36
CA ASN A 35 -20.65 4.01 11.09
C ASN A 35 -20.86 2.53 10.76
N PRO A 36 -21.32 1.73 11.73
CA PRO A 36 -21.55 0.30 11.57
C PRO A 36 -22.58 -0.08 10.48
N ASP A 37 -23.50 0.83 10.14
CA ASP A 37 -24.58 0.57 9.18
C ASP A 37 -24.15 0.70 7.72
N ILE A 38 -23.03 1.41 7.45
CA ILE A 38 -22.49 1.56 6.10
C ILE A 38 -22.01 0.22 5.56
N SER A 39 -22.46 -0.14 4.36
CA SER A 39 -21.97 -1.31 3.66
C SER A 39 -20.59 -1.05 3.04
N VAL A 40 -19.62 -1.93 3.35
CA VAL A 40 -18.26 -1.85 2.85
C VAL A 40 -17.91 -3.11 2.07
N LEU A 41 -17.41 -2.91 0.85
CA LEU A 41 -16.94 -3.97 -0.03
C LEU A 41 -15.47 -3.73 -0.39
N VAL A 42 -14.61 -4.69 -0.08
CA VAL A 42 -13.20 -4.68 -0.49
C VAL A 42 -13.01 -5.64 -1.66
N VAL A 43 -12.44 -5.15 -2.75
CA VAL A 43 -12.08 -5.95 -3.92
C VAL A 43 -10.57 -6.06 -4.01
N GLU A 44 -10.05 -7.27 -4.05
CA GLU A 44 -8.61 -7.55 -4.05
C GLU A 44 -8.22 -8.49 -5.19
N LYS A 45 -7.16 -8.10 -5.90
CA LYS A 45 -6.62 -8.88 -7.03
C LYS A 45 -6.11 -10.27 -6.64
N GLN A 46 -5.61 -10.39 -5.42
CA GLN A 46 -5.11 -11.67 -4.91
C GLN A 46 -5.94 -12.15 -3.72
N THR A 47 -5.47 -11.94 -2.50
CA THR A 47 -6.18 -12.32 -1.28
C THR A 47 -6.03 -11.19 -0.26
N SER A 48 -7.13 -10.62 0.16
CA SER A 48 -7.15 -9.53 1.15
C SER A 48 -6.44 -9.94 2.43
N GLY A 49 -5.62 -9.04 2.95
CA GLY A 49 -4.82 -9.28 4.16
C GLY A 49 -3.61 -10.20 3.97
N TYR A 50 -3.46 -10.83 2.81
CA TYR A 50 -2.41 -11.82 2.57
C TYR A 50 -1.41 -11.41 1.48
N SER A 51 -1.85 -10.67 0.48
CA SER A 51 -1.07 -10.41 -0.74
C SER A 51 -0.37 -9.07 -0.74
N GLY A 52 -0.73 -8.18 0.16
CA GLY A 52 -0.19 -6.85 0.27
C GLY A 52 1.28 -6.83 0.67
N LYS A 53 1.95 -5.72 0.39
CA LYS A 53 3.36 -5.53 0.70
C LYS A 53 3.66 -5.61 2.20
N ALA A 54 2.76 -5.12 3.05
CA ALA A 54 2.90 -5.17 4.51
C ALA A 54 2.94 -6.59 5.07
N ASN A 55 2.29 -7.55 4.41
CA ASN A 55 2.34 -8.97 4.78
C ASN A 55 3.63 -9.69 4.31
N LYS A 56 4.32 -9.12 3.31
CA LYS A 56 5.49 -9.75 2.67
C LYS A 56 6.76 -8.93 2.81
N GLY A 57 6.65 -7.73 3.36
CA GLY A 57 7.77 -6.83 3.57
C GLY A 57 8.59 -7.18 4.81
N GLY A 58 9.50 -6.32 5.19
CA GLY A 58 10.43 -6.55 6.29
C GLY A 58 9.83 -6.58 7.70
N GLY A 59 8.50 -6.57 7.83
CA GLY A 59 7.84 -6.61 9.15
C GLY A 59 8.15 -5.37 10.00
N VAL A 60 8.18 -4.19 9.39
CA VAL A 60 8.53 -2.96 10.09
C VAL A 60 7.49 -1.86 9.85
N LEU A 61 7.18 -1.12 10.92
CA LEU A 61 6.40 0.11 10.88
C LEU A 61 7.24 1.27 11.42
N GLN A 62 6.94 2.47 10.98
CA GLN A 62 7.59 3.66 11.52
C GLN A 62 6.92 4.14 12.81
N TYR A 63 7.71 4.76 13.66
CA TYR A 63 7.28 5.46 14.87
C TYR A 63 7.97 6.82 14.95
N PHE A 64 7.27 7.83 15.43
CA PHE A 64 7.80 9.15 15.68
C PHE A 64 7.73 9.48 17.18
N ASP A 65 8.83 9.95 17.74
CA ASP A 65 8.85 10.53 19.08
C ASP A 65 8.34 11.98 18.97
N LEU A 66 7.03 12.15 19.15
CA LEU A 66 6.39 13.46 18.95
C LEU A 66 6.77 14.52 19.99
N GLU A 67 7.45 14.13 21.08
CA GLU A 67 8.05 15.09 22.01
C GLU A 67 9.32 15.73 21.40
N LYS A 68 10.00 15.02 20.52
CA LYS A 68 11.26 15.45 19.89
C LYS A 68 11.13 15.79 18.42
N THR A 69 10.09 15.27 17.74
CA THR A 69 9.92 15.42 16.30
C THR A 69 8.53 15.96 16.00
N THR A 70 8.42 17.24 15.68
CA THR A 70 7.15 17.80 15.20
C THR A 70 6.93 17.44 13.72
N PRO A 71 5.68 17.47 13.24
CA PRO A 71 5.38 17.30 11.81
C PRO A 71 6.13 18.27 10.91
N GLU A 72 6.32 19.51 11.35
CA GLU A 72 7.05 20.56 10.64
C GLU A 72 8.55 20.23 10.54
N MET A 73 9.17 19.81 11.64
CA MET A 73 10.60 19.44 11.67
C MET A 73 10.88 18.25 10.71
N PHE A 74 10.01 17.23 10.75
CA PHE A 74 10.17 16.09 9.85
C PHE A 74 9.95 16.48 8.39
N ASN A 75 8.94 17.33 8.12
CA ASN A 75 8.68 17.82 6.77
C ASN A 75 9.88 18.59 6.20
N GLU A 76 10.48 19.47 6.99
CA GLU A 76 11.65 20.24 6.57
C GLU A 76 12.86 19.31 6.32
N TYR A 77 13.13 18.40 7.24
CA TYR A 77 14.18 17.40 7.06
C TYR A 77 13.97 16.57 5.78
N HIS A 78 12.76 16.04 5.59
CA HIS A 78 12.44 15.22 4.41
C HIS A 78 12.56 16.02 3.12
N ALA A 79 12.06 17.25 3.09
CA ALA A 79 12.13 18.12 1.92
C ALA A 79 13.58 18.38 1.50
N ASN A 80 14.44 18.68 2.47
CA ASN A 80 15.85 18.99 2.20
C ASN A 80 16.69 17.75 1.89
N ALA A 81 16.55 16.70 2.71
CA ALA A 81 17.51 15.58 2.68
C ALA A 81 17.09 14.40 1.80
N VAL A 82 15.79 14.25 1.51
CA VAL A 82 15.25 13.06 0.84
C VAL A 82 14.43 13.41 -0.38
N GLY A 83 13.44 14.28 -0.23
CA GLY A 83 12.39 14.49 -1.23
C GLY A 83 12.63 15.62 -2.22
N GLY A 84 13.69 16.41 -2.08
CA GLY A 84 14.00 17.53 -2.97
C GLY A 84 12.83 18.49 -3.19
N TYR A 85 11.99 18.70 -2.17
CA TYR A 85 10.75 19.49 -2.22
C TYR A 85 9.64 18.95 -3.16
N LEU A 86 9.82 17.77 -3.76
CA LEU A 86 8.85 17.18 -4.69
C LEU A 86 7.68 16.49 -3.98
N ALA A 87 7.88 16.03 -2.74
CA ALA A 87 6.85 15.35 -1.97
C ALA A 87 5.66 16.27 -1.65
N ASN A 88 4.50 15.66 -1.38
CA ASN A 88 3.35 16.38 -0.83
C ASN A 88 3.58 16.66 0.65
N GLN A 89 4.07 17.87 0.95
CA GLN A 89 4.47 18.28 2.29
C GLN A 89 3.29 18.28 3.29
N ASN A 90 2.08 18.60 2.85
CA ASN A 90 0.89 18.53 3.71
C ASN A 90 0.56 17.08 4.09
N LEU A 91 0.75 16.14 3.16
CA LEU A 91 0.57 14.71 3.44
C LEU A 91 1.64 14.20 4.39
N LEU A 92 2.90 14.64 4.26
CA LEU A 92 3.99 14.28 5.19
C LEU A 92 3.69 14.72 6.61
N LYS A 93 3.21 15.97 6.80
CA LYS A 93 2.82 16.47 8.13
C LYS A 93 1.69 15.64 8.74
N LYS A 94 0.65 15.34 7.97
CA LYS A 94 -0.44 14.45 8.42
C LYS A 94 0.08 13.06 8.78
N TYR A 95 0.96 12.51 7.98
CA TYR A 95 1.56 11.21 8.24
C TYR A 95 2.26 11.16 9.61
N VAL A 96 3.09 12.13 9.92
CA VAL A 96 3.77 12.21 11.22
C VAL A 96 2.77 12.39 12.36
N ALA A 97 1.84 13.33 12.22
CA ALA A 97 0.86 13.64 13.26
C ALA A 97 -0.04 12.47 13.64
N MET A 98 -0.44 11.67 12.65
CA MET A 98 -1.42 10.58 12.82
C MET A 98 -0.79 9.19 12.98
N ASN A 99 0.51 9.07 12.76
CA ASN A 99 1.16 7.75 12.69
C ASN A 99 1.01 6.95 14.00
N ASN A 100 1.27 7.58 15.13
CA ASN A 100 1.25 6.89 16.42
C ASN A 100 -0.18 6.50 16.83
N GLU A 101 -1.17 7.37 16.56
CA GLU A 101 -2.58 7.05 16.77
C GLU A 101 -3.00 5.81 15.96
N LEU A 102 -2.52 5.72 14.71
CA LEU A 102 -2.80 4.55 13.89
C LEU A 102 -2.16 3.27 14.46
N LEU A 103 -0.97 3.36 15.05
CA LEU A 103 -0.34 2.21 15.71
C LEU A 103 -1.17 1.72 16.91
N ASP A 104 -1.72 2.65 17.71
CA ASP A 104 -2.60 2.33 18.84
C ASP A 104 -3.90 1.67 18.34
N LYS A 105 -4.49 2.19 17.26
CA LYS A 105 -5.64 1.57 16.61
C LYS A 105 -5.32 0.18 16.10
N MET A 106 -4.18 -0.02 15.45
CA MET A 106 -3.78 -1.35 14.99
C MET A 106 -3.63 -2.35 16.13
N GLU A 107 -3.13 -1.91 17.29
CA GLU A 107 -3.08 -2.75 18.49
C GLU A 107 -4.48 -3.16 18.94
N SER A 108 -5.43 -2.23 18.95
CA SER A 108 -6.85 -2.54 19.27
C SER A 108 -7.50 -3.49 18.27
N TRP A 109 -7.01 -3.55 17.04
CA TRP A 109 -7.44 -4.51 16.01
C TRP A 109 -6.73 -5.88 16.11
N GLY A 110 -5.95 -6.09 17.18
CA GLY A 110 -5.27 -7.35 17.47
C GLY A 110 -3.88 -7.48 16.84
N VAL A 111 -3.33 -6.43 16.27
CA VAL A 111 -1.93 -6.42 15.81
C VAL A 111 -1.01 -6.29 17.03
N ASN A 112 0.01 -7.13 17.09
CA ASN A 112 1.04 -7.00 18.11
C ASN A 112 1.98 -5.83 17.78
N ILE A 113 1.96 -4.77 18.58
CA ILE A 113 2.83 -3.60 18.44
C ILE A 113 3.86 -3.60 19.58
N PRO A 114 5.07 -4.13 19.35
CA PRO A 114 6.10 -4.16 20.37
C PRO A 114 6.53 -2.77 20.83
N LYS A 115 6.89 -2.65 22.11
CA LYS A 115 7.36 -1.37 22.68
C LYS A 115 8.79 -0.99 22.28
N LYS A 116 9.56 -1.95 21.75
CA LYS A 116 10.94 -1.70 21.32
C LYS A 116 10.96 -0.76 20.11
N ARG A 117 11.72 0.31 20.21
CA ARG A 117 11.94 1.32 19.17
C ARG A 117 13.40 1.29 18.75
N ILE A 118 13.66 1.10 17.46
CA ILE A 118 15.01 1.02 16.89
C ILE A 118 15.23 2.30 16.07
N PRO A 119 16.21 3.16 16.41
CA PRO A 119 16.48 4.35 15.62
C PRO A 119 16.86 3.99 14.18
N THR A 120 16.25 4.69 13.20
CA THR A 120 16.50 4.47 11.76
C THR A 120 16.91 5.74 11.02
N GLY A 121 16.96 6.84 11.73
CA GLY A 121 17.34 8.14 11.20
C GLY A 121 17.31 9.18 12.31
N PRO A 122 17.57 10.44 12.00
CA PRO A 122 17.64 11.48 13.02
C PRO A 122 16.30 11.76 13.72
N MET A 123 15.18 11.39 13.07
CA MET A 123 13.82 11.73 13.55
C MET A 123 12.87 10.54 13.53
N THR A 124 13.34 9.35 13.17
CA THR A 124 12.47 8.19 12.96
C THR A 124 12.97 6.98 13.71
N TYR A 125 12.00 6.18 14.12
CA TYR A 125 12.23 4.87 14.73
C TYR A 125 11.49 3.80 13.94
N MET A 126 11.98 2.59 14.01
CA MET A 126 11.39 1.39 13.44
C MET A 126 10.83 0.52 14.56
N ILE A 127 9.66 -0.05 14.33
CA ILE A 127 9.04 -1.09 15.16
C ILE A 127 9.00 -2.36 14.33
N GLY A 128 9.59 -3.44 14.82
CA GLY A 128 9.39 -4.77 14.24
C GLY A 128 8.00 -5.28 14.57
N VAL A 129 7.26 -5.71 13.58
CA VAL A 129 5.91 -6.27 13.74
C VAL A 129 5.82 -7.63 13.08
N ASP A 130 4.86 -8.43 13.54
CA ASP A 130 4.61 -9.75 12.96
C ASP A 130 4.07 -9.61 11.52
N LEU A 131 4.48 -10.51 10.64
CA LEU A 131 4.04 -10.50 9.23
C LEU A 131 2.56 -10.85 9.06
N ASP A 132 1.90 -11.33 10.10
CA ASP A 132 0.46 -11.62 10.11
C ASP A 132 -0.44 -10.40 10.42
N LEU A 133 0.14 -9.22 10.59
CA LEU A 133 -0.59 -8.01 10.97
C LEU A 133 -1.83 -7.76 10.09
N THR A 134 -1.68 -7.87 8.77
CA THR A 134 -2.82 -7.66 7.85
C THR A 134 -3.84 -8.80 7.88
N LEU A 135 -3.46 -10.01 8.27
CA LEU A 135 -4.41 -11.11 8.52
C LEU A 135 -5.28 -10.83 9.75
N LYS A 136 -4.68 -10.30 10.82
CA LYS A 136 -5.39 -9.86 12.03
C LYS A 136 -6.36 -8.72 11.72
N MET A 137 -5.92 -7.73 10.96
CA MET A 137 -6.78 -6.64 10.49
C MET A 137 -7.93 -7.16 9.62
N ARG A 138 -7.69 -8.10 8.70
CA ARG A 138 -8.76 -8.74 7.92
C ARG A 138 -9.77 -9.44 8.82
N ALA A 139 -9.31 -10.17 9.82
CA ALA A 139 -10.21 -10.83 10.79
C ALA A 139 -11.09 -9.82 11.52
N THR A 140 -10.54 -8.69 11.95
CA THR A 140 -11.28 -7.59 12.57
C THR A 140 -12.29 -6.98 11.59
N ALA A 141 -11.87 -6.65 10.36
CA ALA A 141 -12.77 -6.14 9.33
C ALA A 141 -13.95 -7.11 9.03
N THR A 142 -13.67 -8.41 9.00
CA THR A 142 -14.70 -9.44 8.80
C THR A 142 -15.70 -9.45 9.96
N LYS A 143 -15.24 -9.36 11.21
CA LYS A 143 -16.11 -9.28 12.40
C LYS A 143 -17.01 -8.04 12.36
N LEU A 144 -16.53 -6.95 11.80
CA LEU A 144 -17.30 -5.70 11.61
C LEU A 144 -18.24 -5.74 10.40
N GLY A 145 -18.32 -6.87 9.68
CA GLY A 145 -19.26 -7.06 8.57
C GLY A 145 -18.76 -6.53 7.21
N VAL A 146 -17.44 -6.27 7.06
CA VAL A 146 -16.84 -5.95 5.76
C VAL A 146 -16.92 -7.17 4.84
N LYS A 147 -17.37 -6.96 3.60
CA LYS A 147 -17.40 -7.99 2.55
C LYS A 147 -16.13 -7.94 1.72
N PHE A 148 -15.67 -9.10 1.27
CA PHE A 148 -14.46 -9.25 0.46
C PHE A 148 -14.75 -10.01 -0.83
N ILE A 149 -14.25 -9.50 -1.95
CA ILE A 149 -14.16 -10.19 -3.23
C ILE A 149 -12.67 -10.30 -3.57
N ASP A 150 -12.11 -11.44 -3.28
CA ASP A 150 -10.72 -11.78 -3.59
C ASP A 150 -10.58 -12.32 -5.03
N LYS A 151 -9.36 -12.40 -5.55
CA LYS A 151 -9.04 -12.91 -6.90
C LYS A 151 -9.72 -12.13 -8.02
N THR A 152 -10.02 -10.85 -7.80
CA THR A 152 -10.68 -9.99 -8.78
C THR A 152 -9.84 -8.75 -9.07
N THR A 153 -9.40 -8.64 -10.33
CA THR A 153 -8.63 -7.49 -10.81
C THR A 153 -9.58 -6.39 -11.24
N ILE A 154 -9.40 -5.20 -10.69
CA ILE A 154 -10.07 -3.99 -11.19
C ILE A 154 -9.24 -3.46 -12.37
N SER A 155 -9.91 -3.27 -13.50
CA SER A 155 -9.32 -2.70 -14.70
C SER A 155 -9.53 -1.20 -14.80
N ASP A 156 -10.74 -0.72 -14.50
CA ASP A 156 -11.10 0.67 -14.66
C ASP A 156 -12.07 1.16 -13.58
N LEU A 157 -12.08 2.49 -13.39
CA LEU A 157 -13.09 3.17 -12.59
C LEU A 157 -14.26 3.58 -13.49
N LEU A 158 -15.46 3.51 -12.94
CA LEU A 158 -16.69 3.98 -13.59
C LEU A 158 -16.96 5.43 -13.18
N THR A 159 -17.30 6.24 -14.16
CA THR A 159 -17.71 7.62 -13.94
C THR A 159 -19.16 7.83 -14.43
N ARG A 160 -19.90 8.64 -13.72
CA ARG A 160 -21.23 9.12 -14.10
C ARG A 160 -21.29 10.61 -13.81
N ASP A 161 -21.62 11.41 -14.83
CA ASP A 161 -21.72 12.88 -14.73
C ASP A 161 -20.42 13.53 -14.15
N GLY A 162 -19.25 13.00 -14.54
CA GLY A 162 -17.95 13.49 -14.09
C GLY A 162 -17.55 13.07 -12.66
N GLN A 163 -18.37 12.26 -11.99
CA GLN A 163 -18.08 11.72 -10.65
C GLN A 163 -17.79 10.22 -10.71
N ILE A 164 -16.98 9.74 -9.79
CA ILE A 164 -16.73 8.30 -9.65
C ILE A 164 -17.99 7.63 -9.11
N ALA A 165 -18.45 6.57 -9.80
CA ALA A 165 -19.64 5.80 -9.47
C ALA A 165 -19.36 4.33 -9.15
N GLY A 166 -18.12 3.88 -9.31
CA GLY A 166 -17.77 2.50 -9.06
C GLY A 166 -16.51 2.06 -9.82
N ALA A 167 -16.45 0.78 -10.12
CA ALA A 167 -15.35 0.17 -10.84
C ALA A 167 -15.80 -1.04 -11.64
N VAL A 168 -15.03 -1.45 -12.64
CA VAL A 168 -15.18 -2.71 -13.35
C VAL A 168 -13.93 -3.56 -13.26
N GLY A 169 -14.13 -4.86 -13.34
CA GLY A 169 -13.02 -5.80 -13.26
C GLY A 169 -13.45 -7.21 -13.61
N TYR A 170 -12.55 -8.15 -13.39
CA TYR A 170 -12.82 -9.56 -13.69
C TYR A 170 -12.13 -10.49 -12.69
N SER A 171 -12.76 -11.61 -12.46
CA SER A 171 -12.17 -12.72 -11.70
C SER A 171 -10.98 -13.31 -12.47
N ILE A 172 -9.84 -13.45 -11.80
CA ILE A 172 -8.66 -14.13 -12.38
C ILE A 172 -8.76 -15.66 -12.31
N ILE A 173 -9.84 -16.19 -11.73
CA ILE A 173 -10.07 -17.62 -11.59
C ILE A 173 -10.91 -18.15 -12.75
N ASP A 174 -12.04 -17.50 -13.04
CA ASP A 174 -13.04 -18.00 -14.00
C ASP A 174 -13.42 -16.97 -15.06
N GLY A 175 -12.83 -15.78 -15.06
CA GLY A 175 -13.12 -14.72 -16.03
C GLY A 175 -14.45 -14.02 -15.83
N THR A 176 -15.19 -14.28 -14.77
CA THR A 176 -16.43 -13.54 -14.47
C THR A 176 -16.20 -12.05 -14.49
N PHE A 177 -16.96 -11.32 -15.29
CA PHE A 177 -16.88 -9.86 -15.36
C PHE A 177 -17.73 -9.24 -14.27
N TYR A 178 -17.15 -8.30 -13.53
CA TYR A 178 -17.82 -7.61 -12.43
C TYR A 178 -18.05 -6.14 -12.73
N VAL A 179 -19.22 -5.65 -12.35
CA VAL A 179 -19.56 -4.24 -12.23
C VAL A 179 -19.81 -3.94 -10.76
N PHE A 180 -18.93 -3.14 -10.16
CA PHE A 180 -19.07 -2.70 -8.78
C PHE A 180 -19.60 -1.27 -8.74
N GLU A 181 -20.71 -1.02 -8.08
CA GLU A 181 -21.22 0.32 -7.82
C GLU A 181 -20.89 0.74 -6.40
N GLY A 182 -20.46 1.99 -6.22
CA GLY A 182 -20.15 2.55 -4.91
C GLY A 182 -20.52 4.02 -4.83
N LYS A 183 -21.10 4.45 -3.70
CA LYS A 183 -21.32 5.88 -3.44
C LYS A 183 -19.99 6.61 -3.23
N SER A 184 -19.01 5.90 -2.66
CA SER A 184 -17.61 6.34 -2.53
C SER A 184 -16.68 5.22 -2.94
N VAL A 185 -15.56 5.58 -3.57
CA VAL A 185 -14.52 4.63 -3.98
C VAL A 185 -13.18 5.05 -3.38
N ILE A 186 -12.52 4.13 -2.68
CA ILE A 186 -11.21 4.34 -2.08
C ILE A 186 -10.18 3.44 -2.79
N LEU A 187 -9.15 4.05 -3.39
CA LEU A 187 -8.07 3.33 -4.03
C LEU A 187 -6.94 3.02 -3.05
N CYS A 188 -6.71 1.73 -2.81
CA CYS A 188 -5.67 1.21 -1.92
C CYS A 188 -4.78 0.18 -2.63
N THR A 189 -4.54 0.37 -3.92
CA THR A 189 -3.89 -0.61 -4.82
C THR A 189 -2.37 -0.68 -4.68
N GLY A 190 -1.80 0.06 -3.75
CA GLY A 190 -0.37 0.10 -3.49
C GLY A 190 0.40 0.96 -4.48
N SER A 191 1.73 0.78 -4.48
CA SER A 191 2.63 1.55 -5.33
C SER A 191 2.71 1.00 -6.75
N GLN A 192 3.22 1.82 -7.65
CA GLN A 192 3.58 1.41 -9.00
C GLN A 192 5.03 0.93 -9.06
N ASN A 193 5.25 -0.12 -9.84
CA ASN A 193 6.57 -0.53 -10.27
C ASN A 193 6.44 -0.94 -11.72
N TYR A 194 7.14 -0.29 -12.59
CA TYR A 194 7.11 -0.57 -14.02
C TYR A 194 7.63 -1.97 -14.34
N ARG A 195 8.44 -2.52 -13.44
CA ARG A 195 8.96 -3.88 -13.53
C ARG A 195 8.79 -4.59 -12.19
N VAL A 196 8.13 -5.73 -12.21
CA VAL A 196 7.97 -6.54 -11.00
C VAL A 196 9.32 -7.11 -10.61
N ALA A 197 9.79 -6.75 -9.42
CA ALA A 197 10.94 -7.37 -8.79
C ALA A 197 10.46 -8.28 -7.65
N PRO A 198 11.15 -9.37 -7.38
CA PRO A 198 10.83 -10.23 -6.24
C PRO A 198 10.88 -9.46 -4.93
N MET A 199 10.11 -9.88 -3.97
CA MET A 199 10.01 -9.39 -2.59
C MET A 199 9.35 -8.01 -2.41
N TRP A 200 9.82 -6.94 -3.06
CA TRP A 200 9.44 -5.58 -2.69
C TRP A 200 8.49 -4.89 -3.68
N SER A 201 8.32 -5.44 -4.87
CA SER A 201 7.71 -4.76 -6.00
C SER A 201 6.67 -5.61 -6.73
N ASN A 202 5.55 -5.85 -6.09
CA ASN A 202 4.43 -6.60 -6.68
C ASN A 202 3.30 -5.69 -7.23
N GLY A 203 3.36 -4.39 -6.99
CA GLY A 203 2.42 -3.43 -7.55
C GLY A 203 2.79 -3.04 -8.98
N ARG A 204 1.86 -3.18 -9.93
CA ARG A 204 2.06 -2.79 -11.34
C ARG A 204 1.50 -1.42 -11.68
N GLY A 205 0.81 -0.78 -10.74
CA GLY A 205 0.19 0.51 -10.95
C GLY A 205 -1.18 0.43 -11.64
N ASP A 206 -1.82 -0.73 -11.67
CA ASP A 206 -3.12 -0.91 -12.33
C ASP A 206 -4.17 0.10 -11.83
N GLY A 207 -4.29 0.27 -10.50
CA GLY A 207 -5.22 1.25 -9.93
C GLY A 207 -4.82 2.71 -10.17
N ILE A 208 -3.51 3.01 -10.22
CA ILE A 208 -3.02 4.34 -10.57
C ILE A 208 -3.37 4.66 -12.02
N ALA A 209 -3.19 3.70 -12.94
CA ALA A 209 -3.56 3.85 -14.33
C ALA A 209 -5.08 4.03 -14.50
N ALA A 210 -5.90 3.28 -13.76
CA ALA A 210 -7.34 3.44 -13.74
C ALA A 210 -7.76 4.83 -13.24
N ALA A 211 -7.12 5.33 -12.17
CA ALA A 211 -7.36 6.67 -11.66
C ALA A 211 -6.99 7.75 -12.69
N TYR A 212 -5.85 7.60 -13.38
CA TYR A 212 -5.44 8.51 -14.45
C TYR A 212 -6.46 8.55 -15.59
N ARG A 213 -6.93 7.39 -16.06
CA ARG A 213 -7.97 7.33 -17.10
C ARG A 213 -9.30 7.95 -16.65
N ALA A 214 -9.60 7.91 -15.36
CA ALA A 214 -10.77 8.55 -14.75
C ALA A 214 -10.58 10.07 -14.51
N GLY A 215 -9.43 10.66 -14.91
CA GLY A 215 -9.18 12.09 -14.82
C GLY A 215 -8.45 12.54 -13.55
N ALA A 216 -7.90 11.64 -12.75
CA ALA A 216 -7.13 12.03 -11.57
C ALA A 216 -5.83 12.74 -11.95
N GLN A 217 -5.49 13.77 -11.19
CA GLN A 217 -4.20 14.45 -11.33
C GLN A 217 -3.08 13.57 -10.78
N MET A 218 -1.99 13.48 -11.53
CA MET A 218 -0.80 12.74 -11.13
C MET A 218 0.26 13.68 -10.52
N ARG A 219 0.95 13.17 -9.50
CA ARG A 219 2.12 13.83 -8.94
C ARG A 219 3.27 12.84 -8.87
N ASN A 220 4.41 13.22 -9.42
CA ASN A 220 5.63 12.42 -9.46
C ASN A 220 5.43 10.99 -10.05
N PRO A 221 4.67 10.83 -11.16
CA PRO A 221 4.38 9.51 -11.70
C PRO A 221 5.62 8.81 -12.28
N GLU A 222 6.67 9.56 -12.61
CA GLU A 222 7.95 9.08 -13.10
C GLU A 222 8.79 8.36 -12.02
N PHE A 223 8.54 8.64 -10.74
CA PHE A 223 9.25 7.98 -9.66
C PHE A 223 8.64 6.61 -9.38
N GLY A 224 9.40 5.58 -9.71
CA GLY A 224 9.10 4.22 -9.29
C GLY A 224 9.42 4.02 -7.81
N ASN A 225 9.06 2.85 -7.31
CA ASN A 225 9.49 2.45 -5.99
C ASN A 225 10.97 2.05 -6.06
N PHE A 226 11.82 2.68 -5.25
CA PHE A 226 13.23 2.35 -5.18
C PHE A 226 13.40 0.91 -4.67
N ALA A 227 14.13 0.10 -5.42
CA ALA A 227 14.51 -1.24 -5.01
C ALA A 227 15.97 -1.24 -4.56
N GLN A 228 16.26 -1.97 -3.50
CA GLN A 228 17.61 -2.27 -3.11
C GLN A 228 18.31 -3.11 -4.19
N LEU A 229 19.63 -3.03 -4.26
CA LEU A 229 20.42 -3.91 -5.12
C LEU A 229 20.21 -5.37 -4.70
N TYR A 230 20.07 -6.26 -5.64
CA TYR A 230 20.00 -7.69 -5.39
C TYR A 230 20.73 -8.49 -6.46
N ARG A 231 21.17 -9.64 -6.07
CA ARG A 231 21.91 -10.58 -6.90
C ARG A 231 21.00 -11.17 -7.99
N VAL A 232 21.38 -11.03 -9.24
CA VAL A 232 20.57 -11.49 -10.38
C VAL A 232 20.69 -13.00 -10.59
N HIS A 233 21.83 -13.62 -10.29
CA HIS A 233 22.19 -14.98 -10.70
C HIS A 233 22.01 -16.10 -9.67
N SER A 234 21.68 -15.78 -8.43
CA SER A 234 21.34 -16.80 -7.44
C SER A 234 20.14 -16.29 -6.67
N ASN A 235 19.47 -17.09 -5.95
CA ASN A 235 18.28 -16.93 -5.09
C ASN A 235 17.63 -15.54 -4.98
N ARG A 236 18.04 -14.56 -5.81
CA ARG A 236 17.57 -13.17 -5.83
C ARG A 236 17.60 -12.51 -4.46
N GLU A 237 18.68 -12.75 -3.73
CA GLU A 237 18.90 -12.17 -2.42
C GLU A 237 19.07 -10.66 -2.50
N CYS A 238 18.38 -9.92 -1.64
CA CYS A 238 18.61 -8.49 -1.46
C CYS A 238 19.99 -8.25 -0.87
N VAL A 239 20.71 -7.32 -1.47
CA VAL A 239 21.92 -6.75 -0.86
C VAL A 239 21.48 -5.56 -0.03
N PHE A 240 21.49 -5.71 1.29
CA PHE A 240 21.20 -4.60 2.19
C PHE A 240 22.36 -3.60 2.15
N GLY A 241 22.04 -2.30 2.28
CA GLY A 241 23.01 -1.21 2.12
C GLY A 241 24.18 -1.17 3.11
N GLU A 242 24.22 -2.11 4.03
CA GLU A 242 25.33 -2.33 4.96
C GLU A 242 26.45 -3.19 4.37
N ASN A 243 26.20 -3.82 3.23
CA ASN A 243 27.17 -4.68 2.59
C ASN A 243 28.17 -3.85 1.77
N VAL A 244 29.42 -4.12 2.00
CA VAL A 244 30.51 -3.55 1.21
C VAL A 244 30.45 -4.15 -0.20
N MET A 245 30.43 -3.28 -1.22
CA MET A 245 30.40 -3.70 -2.62
C MET A 245 31.82 -3.70 -3.19
N TYR A 246 32.16 -4.77 -3.86
CA TYR A 246 33.41 -4.90 -4.60
C TYR A 246 33.13 -5.04 -6.09
N ASP A 247 33.98 -4.47 -6.91
CA ASP A 247 33.93 -4.68 -8.36
C ASP A 247 34.53 -6.04 -8.78
N ALA A 248 34.61 -6.29 -10.07
CA ALA A 248 35.15 -7.54 -10.61
C ALA A 248 36.66 -7.70 -10.35
N TYR A 249 37.35 -6.64 -9.97
CA TYR A 249 38.80 -6.64 -9.65
C TYR A 249 39.07 -6.74 -8.15
N GLY A 250 38.00 -6.78 -7.33
CA GLY A 250 38.09 -6.85 -5.88
C GLY A 250 38.31 -5.49 -5.21
N GLU A 251 38.12 -4.40 -5.92
CA GLU A 251 38.16 -3.06 -5.34
C GLU A 251 36.88 -2.69 -4.65
N ASN A 252 36.98 -2.08 -3.46
CA ASN A 252 35.83 -1.60 -2.71
C ASN A 252 35.21 -0.36 -3.37
N ILE A 253 34.07 -0.52 -4.03
CA ILE A 253 33.36 0.55 -4.71
C ILE A 253 32.24 1.20 -3.88
N THR A 254 32.08 0.79 -2.63
CA THR A 254 30.97 1.28 -1.75
C THR A 254 31.01 2.80 -1.59
N ASN A 255 32.17 3.41 -1.57
CA ASN A 255 32.36 4.84 -1.39
C ASN A 255 32.44 5.64 -2.72
N ASN A 256 32.40 4.96 -3.87
CA ASN A 256 32.47 5.61 -5.18
C ASN A 256 31.13 6.20 -5.63
N PHE A 257 30.05 5.92 -4.89
CA PHE A 257 28.75 6.49 -5.12
C PHE A 257 28.48 7.63 -4.15
N PRO A 258 28.01 8.79 -4.62
CA PRO A 258 27.65 9.88 -3.73
C PRO A 258 26.59 9.38 -2.74
N ARG A 259 26.84 9.58 -1.46
CA ARG A 259 25.78 9.41 -0.44
C ARG A 259 24.89 10.63 -0.55
N PHE A 260 23.64 10.41 -0.97
CA PHE A 260 22.62 11.44 -0.97
C PHE A 260 22.21 11.80 0.47
#